data_6d71319ba95ba7485eba13ddd520985e
#
_entry.id   6d71319ba95ba7485eba13ddd520985e
#
_cell.length_a   1.000
_cell.length_b   1.000
_cell.length_c   1.000
_cell.angle_alpha   90.00
_cell.angle_beta   90.00
_cell.angle_gamma   90.00
#
_symmetry.space_group_name_H-M   'P 1'
#
loop_
_entity.id
_entity.type
_entity.pdbx_description
1 polymer ?
#
loop_
_entity_poly.entity_id
_entity_poly.type
_entity_poly.pdbx_seq_one_letter_code
_entity_poly.pdbx_strand_id
1 'polypeptide(L)'
;MVVFCSMLLFTSCEDFLAEKPYDFYDEQDFYKDVSELELAVNGAYEVLSQKMTYGHFMLVNDCDTDLSHIKGSGTGHTARDLGHYNIYTSHNWLEEAWGYYYTGIDRVNRIMANKERVDLPDEASQVTFKRLIAEARLLRGICYFDLVRMWGDVPLKLTASDKTENFAVTRTNREEVYQQIVDDMEAAVTDLPWYNEVSSYEGRPTKGAAMGLLARAYLFRAGYSLHQNGEMERPDNYLEYYKKVKEICAELINSHRHSLNVSYEKVFKNVCESVMEPSEVMYEVQFYNPSGENDHSSKIGSYNSPEINRNSSYGLGNSFIKTTHFAYDFYEAGDIRRETAIATFKIDANDKVIEIPRNESYTWAPGKWRRNWIPGPPKDLENMDINFILLRYSDVLLMYAEAVNEVDGQLDQLGIDCLNQVRRRAYGYAPNTANSEIDFTIADFPDQKSVRDYLFVERARELCFEGFRRYDLIRWNKLADTLDDFATKFNAAVADGTLKSYVWAAGKYFEAGKHELYPIPAYEIRETKGSLVQNPKY
;
A
#
# COMPACT_ATOMS: atom_id res chain seq x y z
N MET A 1 -54.88 68.62 -17.63
CA MET A 1 -54.76 67.14 -17.61
C MET A 1 -53.34 66.82 -17.33
N VAL A 2 -53.04 66.56 -16.04
CA VAL A 2 -51.70 66.28 -15.58
C VAL A 2 -51.61 64.77 -15.38
N VAL A 3 -50.70 64.10 -16.11
CA VAL A 3 -50.47 62.69 -16.02
C VAL A 3 -49.40 62.48 -14.97
N PHE A 4 -49.76 61.83 -13.86
CA PHE A 4 -48.79 61.38 -12.78
C PHE A 4 -48.21 60.05 -13.22
N CYS A 5 -46.92 60.05 -13.51
CA CYS A 5 -46.15 58.83 -13.80
C CYS A 5 -45.61 58.26 -12.46
N SER A 6 -46.23 57.19 -11.94
CA SER A 6 -45.78 56.50 -10.76
C SER A 6 -44.57 55.59 -11.10
N MET A 7 -43.42 55.96 -10.62
CA MET A 7 -42.19 55.15 -10.70
C MET A 7 -42.21 54.09 -9.58
N LEU A 8 -42.52 52.86 -9.92
CA LEU A 8 -42.41 51.71 -9.04
C LEU A 8 -40.90 51.33 -8.91
N LEU A 9 -40.34 51.59 -7.75
CA LEU A 9 -39.03 51.10 -7.38
C LEU A 9 -39.15 49.61 -7.00
N PHE A 10 -38.66 48.73 -7.87
CA PHE A 10 -38.45 47.32 -7.54
C PHE A 10 -37.17 47.23 -6.71
N THR A 11 -37.29 47.13 -5.39
CA THR A 11 -36.21 46.65 -4.56
C THR A 11 -36.21 45.14 -4.69
N SER A 12 -35.29 44.58 -5.48
CA SER A 12 -35.03 43.16 -5.53
C SER A 12 -34.29 42.77 -4.24
N CYS A 13 -34.95 41.99 -3.38
CA CYS A 13 -34.26 41.27 -2.32
C CYS A 13 -33.61 40.04 -2.96
N GLU A 14 -32.34 40.12 -3.30
CA GLU A 14 -31.54 38.96 -3.80
C GLU A 14 -31.45 37.84 -2.76
N ASP A 15 -31.49 38.15 -1.47
CA ASP A 15 -31.38 37.16 -0.37
C ASP A 15 -32.61 36.26 -0.20
N PHE A 16 -33.79 36.63 -0.77
CA PHE A 16 -35.01 35.83 -0.61
C PHE A 16 -35.12 34.65 -1.60
N LEU A 17 -34.31 34.65 -2.64
CA LEU A 17 -34.27 33.59 -3.67
C LEU A 17 -33.02 32.73 -3.63
N ALA A 18 -32.14 32.97 -2.69
CA ALA A 18 -30.99 32.06 -2.45
C ALA A 18 -31.50 30.85 -1.64
N GLU A 19 -31.96 29.83 -2.33
CA GLU A 19 -32.14 28.51 -1.71
C GLU A 19 -30.77 28.04 -1.23
N LYS A 20 -30.53 28.12 0.09
CA LYS A 20 -29.43 27.37 0.71
C LYS A 20 -29.91 25.93 0.84
N PRO A 21 -29.30 24.96 0.11
CA PRO A 21 -29.64 23.57 0.29
C PRO A 21 -29.34 23.20 1.75
N TYR A 22 -30.31 22.66 2.47
CA TYR A 22 -30.17 22.27 3.88
C TYR A 22 -29.16 21.12 4.09
N ASP A 23 -28.75 20.47 3.01
CA ASP A 23 -27.90 19.29 3.00
C ASP A 23 -26.46 19.54 2.50
N PHE A 24 -26.08 20.79 2.23
CA PHE A 24 -24.73 21.14 1.81
C PHE A 24 -24.10 22.12 2.80
N TYR A 25 -22.95 21.74 3.39
CA TYR A 25 -22.09 22.67 4.08
C TYR A 25 -21.42 23.59 3.04
N ASP A 26 -21.66 24.90 3.15
CA ASP A 26 -20.86 25.89 2.43
C ASP A 26 -19.43 25.85 3.01
N GLU A 27 -18.41 25.83 2.18
CA GLU A 27 -17.01 25.84 2.63
C GLU A 27 -16.71 27.03 3.56
N GLN A 28 -17.44 28.15 3.41
CA GLN A 28 -17.34 29.31 4.26
C GLN A 28 -17.92 29.09 5.68
N ASP A 29 -18.86 28.15 5.79
CA ASP A 29 -19.55 27.81 7.04
C ASP A 29 -19.01 26.53 7.69
N PHE A 30 -18.02 25.86 7.11
CA PHE A 30 -17.37 24.66 7.59
C PHE A 30 -16.01 24.95 8.27
N TYR A 31 -15.46 24.04 9.03
CA TYR A 31 -14.23 24.17 9.85
C TYR A 31 -14.38 25.09 11.07
N LYS A 32 -15.53 25.08 11.73
CA LYS A 32 -15.77 25.90 12.92
C LYS A 32 -15.18 25.34 14.20
N ASP A 33 -15.16 24.01 14.33
CA ASP A 33 -14.68 23.29 15.49
C ASP A 33 -13.97 21.99 15.13
N VAL A 34 -13.46 21.29 16.15
CA VAL A 34 -12.73 20.02 15.96
C VAL A 34 -13.61 18.89 15.41
N SER A 35 -14.93 18.94 15.61
CA SER A 35 -15.85 17.92 15.09
C SER A 35 -15.99 18.05 13.57
N GLU A 36 -16.13 19.27 13.07
CA GLU A 36 -16.15 19.55 11.63
C GLU A 36 -14.78 19.24 10.99
N LEU A 37 -13.67 19.56 11.67
CA LEU A 37 -12.35 19.16 11.23
C LEU A 37 -12.22 17.63 11.14
N GLU A 38 -12.76 16.88 12.12
CA GLU A 38 -12.75 15.42 12.08
C GLU A 38 -13.54 14.86 10.89
N LEU A 39 -14.68 15.44 10.54
CA LEU A 39 -15.43 15.08 9.35
C LEU A 39 -14.60 15.29 8.07
N ALA A 40 -13.85 16.41 7.98
CA ALA A 40 -12.97 16.67 6.86
C ALA A 40 -11.83 15.64 6.75
N VAL A 41 -11.21 15.27 7.88
CA VAL A 41 -10.16 14.24 7.93
C VAL A 41 -10.73 12.88 7.58
N ASN A 42 -11.93 12.53 8.05
CA ASN A 42 -12.61 11.30 7.67
C ASN A 42 -12.87 11.25 6.15
N GLY A 43 -13.24 12.39 5.55
CA GLY A 43 -13.32 12.52 4.09
C GLY A 43 -11.98 12.29 3.37
N ALA A 44 -10.84 12.62 3.98
CA ALA A 44 -9.53 12.32 3.40
C ALA A 44 -9.17 10.83 3.49
N TYR A 45 -9.55 10.14 4.56
CA TYR A 45 -9.37 8.67 4.69
C TYR A 45 -10.11 7.89 3.61
N GLU A 46 -11.29 8.33 3.23
CA GLU A 46 -12.17 7.65 2.27
C GLU A 46 -11.44 7.32 0.95
N VAL A 47 -10.47 8.15 0.55
CA VAL A 47 -9.69 7.94 -0.67
C VAL A 47 -8.89 6.64 -0.63
N LEU A 48 -8.37 6.23 0.52
CA LEU A 48 -7.58 5.00 0.63
C LEU A 48 -8.45 3.74 0.48
N SER A 49 -9.72 3.80 0.90
CA SER A 49 -10.65 2.67 0.81
C SER A 49 -11.36 2.53 -0.54
N GLN A 50 -11.04 3.37 -1.53
CA GLN A 50 -11.59 3.26 -2.87
C GLN A 50 -11.14 1.99 -3.61
N LYS A 51 -11.93 1.52 -4.56
CA LYS A 51 -11.59 0.38 -5.41
C LYS A 51 -10.26 0.57 -6.12
N MET A 52 -10.06 1.76 -6.68
CA MET A 52 -8.87 2.05 -7.49
C MET A 52 -7.71 2.59 -6.65
N THR A 53 -7.73 2.37 -5.34
CA THR A 53 -6.58 2.49 -4.46
C THR A 53 -6.32 1.14 -3.79
N TYR A 54 -6.59 0.96 -2.50
CA TYR A 54 -6.26 -0.27 -1.78
C TYR A 54 -7.33 -1.37 -1.89
N GLY A 55 -8.54 -1.08 -2.36
CA GLY A 55 -9.61 -2.08 -2.48
C GLY A 55 -9.35 -3.15 -3.55
N HIS A 56 -8.88 -2.75 -4.75
CA HIS A 56 -8.63 -3.66 -5.87
C HIS A 56 -7.30 -3.41 -6.59
N PHE A 57 -6.97 -2.12 -6.85
CA PHE A 57 -5.82 -1.76 -7.66
C PHE A 57 -4.50 -2.25 -7.07
N MET A 58 -4.27 -2.01 -5.77
CA MET A 58 -3.06 -2.44 -5.08
C MET A 58 -2.87 -3.95 -5.06
N LEU A 59 -3.94 -4.74 -5.15
CA LEU A 59 -3.86 -6.19 -5.18
C LEU A 59 -3.20 -6.73 -6.45
N VAL A 60 -3.35 -6.06 -7.57
CA VAL A 60 -2.88 -6.54 -8.88
C VAL A 60 -1.58 -5.88 -9.33
N ASN A 61 -1.20 -4.74 -8.75
CA ASN A 61 0.01 -4.04 -9.16
C ASN A 61 1.31 -4.68 -8.66
N ASP A 62 1.23 -5.63 -7.71
CA ASP A 62 2.36 -6.44 -7.21
C ASP A 62 2.45 -7.82 -7.90
N CYS A 63 1.64 -8.07 -8.92
CA CYS A 63 1.58 -9.35 -9.61
C CYS A 63 2.62 -9.48 -10.73
N ASP A 64 2.71 -10.69 -11.26
CA ASP A 64 3.66 -11.11 -12.29
C ASP A 64 5.11 -10.78 -11.91
N THR A 65 5.47 -11.26 -10.72
CA THR A 65 6.83 -11.29 -10.20
C THR A 65 7.29 -12.75 -10.04
N ASP A 66 8.40 -12.98 -9.38
CA ASP A 66 8.85 -14.33 -8.99
C ASP A 66 7.93 -15.02 -7.96
N LEU A 67 7.03 -14.26 -7.29
CA LEU A 67 6.12 -14.79 -6.26
C LEU A 67 4.71 -15.11 -6.75
N SER A 68 4.19 -14.31 -7.66
CA SER A 68 2.78 -14.40 -8.07
C SER A 68 2.56 -14.13 -9.55
N HIS A 69 1.42 -14.58 -10.06
CA HIS A 69 0.93 -14.26 -11.38
C HIS A 69 -0.60 -14.11 -11.38
N ILE A 70 -1.15 -13.45 -12.40
CA ILE A 70 -2.60 -13.32 -12.55
C ILE A 70 -3.16 -14.50 -13.37
N LYS A 71 -4.29 -15.04 -12.93
CA LYS A 71 -5.03 -16.11 -13.59
C LYS A 71 -5.47 -15.72 -15.01
N GLY A 72 -5.11 -16.54 -15.99
CA GLY A 72 -5.51 -16.39 -17.40
C GLY A 72 -4.57 -15.47 -18.18
N SER A 73 -4.70 -15.49 -19.51
CA SER A 73 -3.77 -14.86 -20.45
C SER A 73 -4.45 -13.88 -21.41
N GLY A 74 -5.75 -13.65 -21.24
CA GLY A 74 -6.49 -12.75 -22.17
C GLY A 74 -6.08 -11.29 -21.99
N THR A 75 -5.96 -10.59 -23.10
CA THR A 75 -5.81 -9.12 -23.14
C THR A 75 -7.18 -8.44 -23.19
N GLY A 76 -7.23 -7.12 -22.93
CA GLY A 76 -8.48 -6.36 -22.90
C GLY A 76 -9.29 -6.54 -21.62
N HIS A 77 -8.68 -7.09 -20.57
CA HIS A 77 -9.26 -7.16 -19.22
C HIS A 77 -8.42 -6.29 -18.30
N THR A 78 -8.98 -5.18 -17.82
CA THR A 78 -8.27 -4.12 -17.12
C THR A 78 -7.33 -4.59 -16.00
N ALA A 79 -7.84 -5.34 -15.03
CA ALA A 79 -7.01 -5.86 -13.94
C ALA A 79 -5.88 -6.80 -14.44
N ARG A 80 -6.18 -7.61 -15.46
CA ARG A 80 -5.20 -8.55 -16.02
C ARG A 80 -4.13 -7.85 -16.83
N ASP A 81 -4.52 -6.90 -17.66
CA ASP A 81 -3.57 -6.12 -18.46
C ASP A 81 -2.58 -5.38 -17.56
N LEU A 82 -3.06 -4.82 -16.43
CA LEU A 82 -2.22 -4.13 -15.46
C LEU A 82 -1.18 -5.07 -14.83
N GLY A 83 -1.61 -6.20 -14.28
CA GLY A 83 -0.71 -7.16 -13.64
C GLY A 83 0.24 -7.84 -14.63
N HIS A 84 -0.17 -8.02 -15.87
CA HIS A 84 0.62 -8.67 -16.92
C HIS A 84 1.60 -7.75 -17.67
N TYR A 85 1.81 -6.51 -17.23
CA TYR A 85 2.63 -5.51 -17.96
C TYR A 85 2.14 -5.17 -19.36
N ASN A 86 0.89 -5.54 -19.74
CA ASN A 86 0.26 -5.11 -20.99
C ASN A 86 -0.40 -3.73 -20.80
N ILE A 87 0.41 -2.76 -20.43
CA ILE A 87 -0.05 -1.45 -19.92
C ILE A 87 -0.05 -0.43 -21.06
N TYR A 88 -1.12 0.38 -21.12
CA TYR A 88 -1.30 1.43 -22.11
C TYR A 88 -1.78 2.74 -21.46
N THR A 89 -1.54 3.85 -22.13
CA THR A 89 -1.73 5.21 -21.59
C THR A 89 -3.19 5.59 -21.28
N SER A 90 -4.15 4.92 -21.93
CA SER A 90 -5.60 5.11 -21.70
C SER A 90 -6.20 4.05 -20.77
N HIS A 91 -5.39 3.44 -19.90
CA HIS A 91 -5.84 2.42 -18.97
C HIS A 91 -6.67 3.06 -17.85
N ASN A 92 -7.98 2.78 -17.80
CA ASN A 92 -8.93 3.44 -16.90
C ASN A 92 -8.60 3.28 -15.41
N TRP A 93 -8.09 2.11 -14.97
CA TRP A 93 -7.70 1.93 -13.56
C TRP A 93 -6.55 2.85 -13.15
N LEU A 94 -5.61 3.13 -14.06
CA LEU A 94 -4.52 4.07 -13.79
C LEU A 94 -5.02 5.51 -13.73
N GLU A 95 -5.96 5.87 -14.60
CA GLU A 95 -6.60 7.19 -14.60
C GLU A 95 -7.41 7.40 -13.31
N GLU A 96 -8.24 6.43 -12.93
CA GLU A 96 -9.03 6.49 -11.70
C GLU A 96 -8.13 6.52 -10.44
N ALA A 97 -7.08 5.68 -10.37
CA ALA A 97 -6.15 5.67 -9.24
C ALA A 97 -5.42 7.02 -9.08
N TRP A 98 -4.91 7.56 -10.18
CA TRP A 98 -4.30 8.90 -10.21
C TRP A 98 -5.28 9.96 -9.68
N GLY A 99 -6.51 9.97 -10.18
CA GLY A 99 -7.55 10.90 -9.76
C GLY A 99 -7.89 10.79 -8.28
N TYR A 100 -8.00 9.58 -7.72
CA TYR A 100 -8.27 9.38 -6.30
C TYR A 100 -7.11 9.88 -5.42
N TYR A 101 -5.85 9.59 -5.76
CA TYR A 101 -4.72 10.11 -4.98
C TYR A 101 -4.69 11.65 -4.96
N TYR A 102 -4.91 12.31 -6.11
CA TYR A 102 -4.98 13.77 -6.15
C TYR A 102 -6.23 14.33 -5.44
N THR A 103 -7.34 13.60 -5.44
CA THR A 103 -8.52 13.96 -4.62
C THR A 103 -8.17 13.95 -3.13
N GLY A 104 -7.45 12.93 -2.66
CA GLY A 104 -6.97 12.86 -1.27
C GLY A 104 -6.05 14.02 -0.91
N ILE A 105 -5.12 14.35 -1.79
CA ILE A 105 -4.21 15.49 -1.64
C ILE A 105 -4.99 16.81 -1.56
N ASP A 106 -5.97 17.03 -2.44
CA ASP A 106 -6.79 18.25 -2.44
C ASP A 106 -7.61 18.37 -1.15
N ARG A 107 -8.22 17.27 -0.67
CA ARG A 107 -8.95 17.25 0.61
C ARG A 107 -8.06 17.67 1.77
N VAL A 108 -6.83 17.14 1.83
CA VAL A 108 -5.86 17.56 2.86
C VAL A 108 -5.43 19.01 2.68
N ASN A 109 -5.20 19.48 1.45
CA ASN A 109 -4.86 20.88 1.19
C ASN A 109 -5.97 21.83 1.65
N ARG A 110 -7.25 21.46 1.49
CA ARG A 110 -8.40 22.21 2.04
C ARG A 110 -8.38 22.24 3.57
N ILE A 111 -8.09 21.12 4.23
CA ILE A 111 -7.90 21.08 5.69
C ILE A 111 -6.81 22.06 6.10
N MET A 112 -5.63 22.00 5.45
CA MET A 112 -4.50 22.85 5.77
C MET A 112 -4.76 24.34 5.52
N ALA A 113 -5.56 24.69 4.51
CA ALA A 113 -5.96 26.06 4.20
C ALA A 113 -6.94 26.66 5.22
N ASN A 114 -7.77 25.81 5.85
CA ASN A 114 -8.84 26.25 6.74
C ASN A 114 -8.57 25.99 8.23
N LYS A 115 -7.49 25.33 8.59
CA LYS A 115 -7.19 24.90 9.98
C LYS A 115 -7.19 26.04 11.00
N GLU A 116 -6.82 27.26 10.60
CA GLU A 116 -6.77 28.44 11.50
C GLU A 116 -8.19 28.96 11.86
N ARG A 117 -9.23 28.45 11.22
CA ARG A 117 -10.63 28.81 11.49
C ARG A 117 -11.25 27.97 12.61
N VAL A 118 -10.61 26.86 12.96
CA VAL A 118 -11.11 25.91 13.96
C VAL A 118 -11.02 26.55 15.35
N ASP A 119 -12.16 26.68 16.04
CA ASP A 119 -12.19 27.14 17.42
C ASP A 119 -11.66 26.07 18.38
N LEU A 120 -10.75 26.46 19.27
CA LEU A 120 -10.07 25.59 20.22
C LEU A 120 -10.28 26.10 21.66
N PRO A 121 -11.48 25.94 22.23
CA PRO A 121 -11.86 26.55 23.49
C PRO A 121 -11.11 25.99 24.72
N ASP A 122 -10.57 24.77 24.62
CA ASP A 122 -9.95 24.07 25.73
C ASP A 122 -8.77 23.18 25.30
N GLU A 123 -8.08 22.59 26.27
CA GLU A 123 -6.91 21.73 26.05
C GLU A 123 -7.29 20.44 25.29
N ALA A 124 -8.45 19.87 25.54
CA ALA A 124 -8.91 18.65 24.84
C ALA A 124 -9.11 18.90 23.35
N SER A 125 -9.71 20.04 23.01
CA SER A 125 -9.86 20.49 21.62
C SER A 125 -8.50 20.71 20.95
N GLN A 126 -7.53 21.29 21.66
CA GLN A 126 -6.17 21.51 21.13
C GLN A 126 -5.43 20.18 20.87
N VAL A 127 -5.55 19.20 21.78
CA VAL A 127 -4.97 17.86 21.61
C VAL A 127 -5.59 17.16 20.41
N THR A 128 -6.93 17.18 20.31
CA THR A 128 -7.66 16.59 19.17
C THR A 128 -7.29 17.24 17.86
N PHE A 129 -7.21 18.57 17.82
CA PHE A 129 -6.81 19.33 16.64
C PHE A 129 -5.42 18.91 16.14
N LYS A 130 -4.40 18.87 17.03
CA LYS A 130 -3.04 18.46 16.67
C LYS A 130 -3.03 17.07 16.07
N ARG A 131 -3.72 16.11 16.68
CA ARG A 131 -3.87 14.74 16.18
C ARG A 131 -4.48 14.72 14.78
N LEU A 132 -5.60 15.42 14.56
CA LEU A 132 -6.30 15.45 13.28
C LEU A 132 -5.45 16.09 12.16
N ILE A 133 -4.71 17.16 12.46
CA ILE A 133 -3.78 17.76 11.49
C ILE A 133 -2.62 16.80 11.17
N ALA A 134 -2.11 16.08 12.16
CA ALA A 134 -1.07 15.08 11.97
C ALA A 134 -1.58 13.91 11.10
N GLU A 135 -2.79 13.43 11.33
CA GLU A 135 -3.45 12.42 10.49
C GLU A 135 -3.60 12.91 9.05
N ALA A 136 -4.11 14.13 8.84
CA ALA A 136 -4.26 14.71 7.51
C ALA A 136 -2.91 14.80 6.76
N ARG A 137 -1.85 15.25 7.41
CA ARG A 137 -0.50 15.29 6.82
C ARG A 137 -0.01 13.90 6.44
N LEU A 138 -0.16 12.91 7.34
CA LEU A 138 0.24 11.52 7.06
C LEU A 138 -0.49 10.98 5.83
N LEU A 139 -1.79 11.24 5.71
CA LEU A 139 -2.59 10.84 4.55
C LEU A 139 -2.09 11.47 3.24
N ARG A 140 -1.72 12.76 3.24
CA ARG A 140 -1.10 13.40 2.07
C ARG A 140 0.25 12.78 1.74
N GLY A 141 1.06 12.51 2.75
CA GLY A 141 2.32 11.79 2.58
C GLY A 141 2.15 10.40 1.96
N ILE A 142 1.13 9.62 2.38
CA ILE A 142 0.80 8.32 1.79
C ILE A 142 0.38 8.47 0.32
N CYS A 143 -0.50 9.42 0.01
CA CYS A 143 -0.94 9.65 -1.37
C CYS A 143 0.22 10.02 -2.30
N TYR A 144 1.11 10.92 -1.87
CA TYR A 144 2.30 11.26 -2.66
C TYR A 144 3.31 10.12 -2.74
N PHE A 145 3.47 9.34 -1.68
CA PHE A 145 4.34 8.17 -1.71
C PHE A 145 3.86 7.14 -2.74
N ASP A 146 2.57 6.87 -2.81
CA ASP A 146 2.00 5.98 -3.81
C ASP A 146 2.15 6.54 -5.23
N LEU A 147 1.90 7.83 -5.42
CA LEU A 147 2.09 8.50 -6.71
C LEU A 147 3.56 8.41 -7.18
N VAL A 148 4.52 8.76 -6.32
CA VAL A 148 5.94 8.81 -6.72
C VAL A 148 6.51 7.43 -7.02
N ARG A 149 6.15 6.40 -6.24
CA ARG A 149 6.66 5.04 -6.49
C ARG A 149 6.06 4.40 -7.75
N MET A 150 4.85 4.82 -8.16
CA MET A 150 4.15 4.26 -9.30
C MET A 150 4.37 5.06 -10.60
N TRP A 151 4.47 6.38 -10.54
CA TRP A 151 4.58 7.24 -11.71
C TRP A 151 5.87 8.07 -11.80
N GLY A 152 6.71 8.02 -10.78
CA GLY A 152 7.96 8.78 -10.72
C GLY A 152 7.72 10.25 -10.42
N ASP A 153 8.25 11.14 -11.26
CA ASP A 153 8.02 12.57 -11.14
C ASP A 153 6.53 12.88 -11.38
N VAL A 154 5.90 13.62 -10.46
CA VAL A 154 4.46 13.92 -10.49
C VAL A 154 4.23 15.39 -10.10
N PRO A 155 3.12 16.01 -10.49
CA PRO A 155 2.80 17.37 -10.03
C PRO A 155 2.72 17.47 -8.51
N LEU A 156 3.44 18.40 -7.91
CA LEU A 156 3.39 18.70 -6.48
C LEU A 156 2.39 19.84 -6.23
N LYS A 157 1.22 19.49 -5.70
CA LYS A 157 0.14 20.43 -5.36
C LYS A 157 0.03 20.55 -3.85
N LEU A 158 0.26 21.73 -3.30
CA LEU A 158 0.24 22.02 -1.86
C LEU A 158 -0.84 23.05 -1.47
N THR A 159 -1.63 23.49 -2.44
CA THR A 159 -2.79 24.38 -2.26
C THR A 159 -4.06 23.69 -2.68
N ALA A 160 -5.18 24.06 -2.06
CA ALA A 160 -6.49 23.59 -2.45
C ALA A 160 -6.82 24.06 -3.88
N SER A 161 -7.43 23.18 -4.67
CA SER A 161 -7.86 23.51 -6.04
C SER A 161 -9.03 24.50 -6.01
N ASP A 162 -9.00 25.49 -6.88
CA ASP A 162 -10.09 26.44 -7.06
C ASP A 162 -10.51 26.52 -8.55
N LYS A 163 -11.61 27.23 -8.81
CA LYS A 163 -12.17 27.38 -10.16
C LYS A 163 -11.29 28.21 -11.11
N THR A 164 -10.30 28.91 -10.58
CA THR A 164 -9.37 29.79 -11.34
C THR A 164 -8.04 29.12 -11.61
N GLU A 165 -7.87 27.85 -11.16
CA GLU A 165 -6.59 27.12 -11.28
C GLU A 165 -6.16 26.98 -12.74
N ASN A 166 -4.88 27.24 -12.98
CA ASN A 166 -4.26 26.94 -14.25
C ASN A 166 -3.99 25.43 -14.36
N PHE A 167 -4.69 24.75 -15.25
CA PHE A 167 -4.51 23.31 -15.48
C PHE A 167 -3.19 22.96 -16.20
N ALA A 168 -2.41 23.90 -16.66
CA ALA A 168 -1.11 23.67 -17.29
C ALA A 168 -0.03 23.36 -16.22
N VAL A 169 -0.21 22.25 -15.48
CA VAL A 169 0.77 21.79 -14.50
C VAL A 169 1.87 20.98 -15.17
N THR A 170 3.07 21.01 -14.59
CA THR A 170 4.22 20.21 -15.00
C THR A 170 4.55 19.18 -13.95
N ARG A 171 5.38 18.21 -14.30
CA ARG A 171 5.93 17.26 -13.34
C ARG A 171 6.95 17.97 -12.45
N THR A 172 6.91 17.69 -11.16
CA THR A 172 7.92 18.09 -10.19
C THR A 172 8.91 16.94 -10.04
N ASN A 173 10.19 17.26 -9.88
CA ASN A 173 11.22 16.27 -9.61
C ASN A 173 10.86 15.44 -8.37
N ARG A 174 10.98 14.13 -8.46
CA ARG A 174 10.64 13.20 -7.38
C ARG A 174 11.34 13.48 -6.07
N GLU A 175 12.55 14.06 -6.09
CA GLU A 175 13.27 14.42 -4.87
C GLU A 175 12.56 15.53 -4.07
N GLU A 176 11.93 16.48 -4.76
CA GLU A 176 11.09 17.51 -4.15
C GLU A 176 9.79 16.91 -3.62
N VAL A 177 9.20 15.95 -4.36
CA VAL A 177 8.01 15.22 -3.91
C VAL A 177 8.34 14.37 -2.67
N TYR A 178 9.47 13.66 -2.66
CA TYR A 178 9.93 12.93 -1.47
C TYR A 178 10.21 13.86 -0.29
N GLN A 179 10.74 15.07 -0.54
CA GLN A 179 10.93 16.03 0.55
C GLN A 179 9.60 16.41 1.20
N GLN A 180 8.56 16.66 0.40
CA GLN A 180 7.23 16.95 0.95
C GLN A 180 6.63 15.75 1.70
N ILE A 181 6.82 14.50 1.19
CA ILE A 181 6.39 13.29 1.89
C ILE A 181 7.03 13.21 3.28
N VAL A 182 8.34 13.44 3.34
CA VAL A 182 9.10 13.41 4.59
C VAL A 182 8.62 14.51 5.54
N ASP A 183 8.48 15.75 5.07
CA ASP A 183 8.04 16.88 5.89
C ASP A 183 6.64 16.63 6.49
N ASP A 184 5.74 16.04 5.74
CA ASP A 184 4.39 15.69 6.22
C ASP A 184 4.44 14.55 7.23
N MET A 185 5.23 13.50 6.97
CA MET A 185 5.32 12.34 7.87
C MET A 185 6.10 12.66 9.15
N GLU A 186 7.16 13.48 9.12
CA GLU A 186 7.88 13.93 10.32
C GLU A 186 6.98 14.79 11.22
N ALA A 187 6.18 15.68 10.63
CA ALA A 187 5.19 16.43 11.37
C ALA A 187 4.14 15.51 12.02
N ALA A 188 3.71 14.47 11.32
CA ALA A 188 2.78 13.49 11.87
C ALA A 188 3.39 12.70 13.04
N VAL A 189 4.65 12.28 12.94
CA VAL A 189 5.37 11.61 14.05
C VAL A 189 5.38 12.46 15.32
N THR A 190 5.46 13.79 15.17
CA THR A 190 5.53 14.70 16.32
C THR A 190 4.23 14.71 17.14
N ASP A 191 3.07 14.75 16.48
CA ASP A 191 1.79 15.03 17.11
C ASP A 191 0.87 13.79 17.26
N LEU A 192 1.19 12.65 16.63
CA LEU A 192 0.41 11.43 16.80
C LEU A 192 0.77 10.71 18.12
N PRO A 193 -0.24 10.15 18.82
CA PRO A 193 -0.02 9.35 20.03
C PRO A 193 0.49 7.94 19.66
N TRP A 194 1.13 7.26 20.60
CA TRP A 194 1.34 5.83 20.51
C TRP A 194 0.02 5.07 20.65
N TYR A 195 -0.09 3.88 20.03
CA TYR A 195 -1.34 3.10 20.07
C TYR A 195 -1.79 2.72 21.48
N ASN A 196 -0.87 2.59 22.44
CA ASN A 196 -1.16 2.25 23.85
C ASN A 196 -1.32 3.49 24.75
N GLU A 197 -1.34 4.67 24.19
CA GLU A 197 -1.66 5.93 24.86
C GLU A 197 -3.08 6.41 24.54
N VAL A 198 -3.77 5.77 23.59
CA VAL A 198 -5.16 6.04 23.30
C VAL A 198 -6.07 5.12 24.13
N SER A 199 -7.22 5.64 24.58
CA SER A 199 -8.17 4.89 25.41
C SER A 199 -8.85 3.73 24.65
N SER A 200 -9.00 3.88 23.34
CA SER A 200 -9.51 2.84 22.43
C SER A 200 -8.82 3.01 21.09
N TYR A 201 -8.25 1.93 20.56
CA TYR A 201 -7.67 1.94 19.22
C TYR A 201 -8.75 1.68 18.17
N GLU A 202 -9.02 2.66 17.34
CA GLU A 202 -10.06 2.66 16.32
C GLU A 202 -9.51 2.54 14.89
N GLY A 203 -8.26 2.07 14.73
CA GLY A 203 -7.61 1.92 13.44
C GLY A 203 -7.05 3.22 12.85
N ARG A 204 -7.08 4.33 13.59
CA ARG A 204 -6.41 5.57 13.18
C ARG A 204 -4.89 5.40 13.26
N PRO A 205 -4.10 6.07 12.41
CA PRO A 205 -2.65 5.95 12.45
C PRO A 205 -2.10 6.48 13.78
N THR A 206 -1.05 5.83 14.24
CA THR A 206 -0.37 6.15 15.49
C THR A 206 1.04 6.63 15.22
N LYS A 207 1.73 7.11 16.23
CA LYS A 207 3.14 7.52 16.14
C LYS A 207 4.02 6.42 15.57
N GLY A 208 3.86 5.18 16.03
CA GLY A 208 4.62 4.04 15.49
C GLY A 208 4.33 3.79 14.01
N ALA A 209 3.06 3.91 13.59
CA ALA A 209 2.68 3.81 12.18
C ALA A 209 3.35 4.90 11.33
N ALA A 210 3.29 6.15 11.79
CA ALA A 210 3.92 7.27 11.08
C ALA A 210 5.45 7.10 10.98
N MET A 211 6.12 6.67 12.06
CA MET A 211 7.56 6.38 12.07
C MET A 211 7.93 5.28 11.06
N GLY A 212 7.19 4.17 11.04
CA GLY A 212 7.46 3.08 10.11
C GLY A 212 7.20 3.44 8.64
N LEU A 213 6.16 4.25 8.36
CA LEU A 213 5.89 4.77 7.01
C LEU A 213 6.93 5.80 6.57
N LEU A 214 7.39 6.67 7.48
CA LEU A 214 8.50 7.59 7.25
C LEU A 214 9.80 6.85 6.93
N ALA A 215 10.12 5.81 7.69
CA ALA A 215 11.28 4.95 7.41
C ALA A 215 11.18 4.31 6.02
N ARG A 216 10.00 3.82 5.64
CA ARG A 216 9.75 3.27 4.30
C ARG A 216 9.90 4.33 3.21
N ALA A 217 9.41 5.55 3.42
CA ALA A 217 9.58 6.64 2.46
C ALA A 217 11.07 6.95 2.23
N TYR A 218 11.88 7.03 3.27
CA TYR A 218 13.32 7.18 3.15
C TYR A 218 14.00 5.97 2.49
N LEU A 219 13.55 4.74 2.79
CA LEU A 219 14.06 3.51 2.17
C LEU A 219 13.87 3.51 0.64
N PHE A 220 12.69 3.96 0.19
CA PHE A 220 12.39 4.09 -1.25
C PHE A 220 13.15 5.24 -1.89
N ARG A 221 13.27 6.38 -1.21
CA ARG A 221 14.07 7.52 -1.67
C ARG A 221 15.56 7.15 -1.84
N ALA A 222 16.08 6.23 -1.01
CA ALA A 222 17.44 5.70 -1.11
C ALA A 222 17.61 4.67 -2.25
N GLY A 223 16.53 4.09 -2.75
CA GLY A 223 16.54 3.03 -3.75
C GLY A 223 16.64 3.54 -5.18
N TYR A 224 16.77 2.59 -6.11
CA TYR A 224 16.70 2.87 -7.53
C TYR A 224 15.26 3.18 -7.97
N SER A 225 15.14 4.01 -8.99
CA SER A 225 13.88 4.29 -9.69
C SER A 225 14.15 4.63 -11.16
N LEU A 226 13.15 4.40 -12.01
CA LEU A 226 13.27 4.74 -13.43
C LEU A 226 13.16 6.26 -13.63
N HIS A 227 14.14 6.85 -14.33
CA HIS A 227 14.20 8.28 -14.63
C HIS A 227 13.73 8.58 -16.06
N GLN A 228 13.52 9.89 -16.36
CA GLN A 228 13.03 10.34 -17.67
C GLN A 228 13.97 10.04 -18.83
N ASN A 229 15.25 9.83 -18.57
CA ASN A 229 16.24 9.38 -19.55
C ASN A 229 16.12 7.88 -19.90
N GLY A 230 15.22 7.14 -19.23
CA GLY A 230 15.04 5.70 -19.42
C GLY A 230 15.99 4.83 -18.61
N GLU A 231 16.79 5.41 -17.72
CA GLU A 231 17.77 4.69 -16.89
C GLU A 231 17.26 4.51 -15.46
N MET A 232 17.69 3.40 -14.86
CA MET A 232 17.47 3.13 -13.43
C MET A 232 18.57 3.82 -12.62
N GLU A 233 18.19 4.83 -11.86
CA GLU A 233 19.13 5.64 -11.06
C GLU A 233 18.68 5.71 -9.60
N ARG A 234 19.61 6.06 -8.72
CA ARG A 234 19.36 6.43 -7.32
C ARG A 234 20.13 7.69 -6.96
N PRO A 235 19.72 8.47 -5.97
CA PRO A 235 20.41 9.71 -5.59
C PRO A 235 21.86 9.45 -5.16
N ASP A 236 22.77 10.36 -5.47
CA ASP A 236 24.18 10.26 -5.05
C ASP A 236 24.34 10.18 -3.52
N ASN A 237 23.45 10.85 -2.80
CA ASN A 237 23.41 10.88 -1.33
C ASN A 237 22.52 9.79 -0.71
N TYR A 238 22.24 8.70 -1.43
CA TYR A 238 21.35 7.60 -0.96
C TYR A 238 21.72 7.06 0.43
N LEU A 239 22.99 7.08 0.82
CA LEU A 239 23.43 6.63 2.14
C LEU A 239 22.91 7.52 3.27
N GLU A 240 22.68 8.82 3.02
CA GLU A 240 22.07 9.71 4.03
C GLU A 240 20.61 9.31 4.30
N TYR A 241 19.90 8.86 3.29
CA TYR A 241 18.53 8.35 3.46
C TYR A 241 18.51 7.01 4.18
N TYR A 242 19.43 6.08 3.88
CA TYR A 242 19.57 4.84 4.67
C TYR A 242 19.94 5.12 6.14
N LYS A 243 20.75 6.15 6.43
CA LYS A 243 21.01 6.58 7.83
C LYS A 243 19.71 6.99 8.53
N LYS A 244 18.84 7.74 7.83
CA LYS A 244 17.51 8.09 8.37
C LYS A 244 16.66 6.87 8.65
N VAL A 245 16.61 5.89 7.74
CA VAL A 245 15.92 4.61 7.98
C VAL A 245 16.45 3.92 9.23
N LYS A 246 17.79 3.80 9.34
CA LYS A 246 18.48 3.21 10.50
C LYS A 246 18.08 3.90 11.81
N GLU A 247 18.15 5.26 11.85
CA GLU A 247 17.83 6.06 13.02
C GLU A 247 16.37 5.87 13.46
N ILE A 248 15.42 6.03 12.53
CA ILE A 248 13.98 5.94 12.81
C ILE A 248 13.58 4.53 13.24
N CYS A 249 14.05 3.50 12.53
CA CYS A 249 13.75 2.12 12.89
C CYS A 249 14.37 1.74 14.24
N ALA A 250 15.62 2.18 14.54
CA ALA A 250 16.25 1.95 15.83
C ALA A 250 15.45 2.60 16.98
N GLU A 251 15.00 3.83 16.82
CA GLU A 251 14.15 4.54 17.81
C GLU A 251 12.85 3.75 18.04
N LEU A 252 12.18 3.35 16.95
CA LEU A 252 10.93 2.61 17.00
C LEU A 252 11.09 1.24 17.69
N ILE A 253 12.14 0.49 17.35
CA ILE A 253 12.45 -0.81 17.95
C ILE A 253 12.78 -0.66 19.45
N ASN A 254 13.65 0.30 19.80
CA ASN A 254 14.07 0.54 21.19
C ASN A 254 12.94 1.17 22.05
N SER A 255 11.87 1.66 21.45
CA SER A 255 10.69 2.11 22.19
C SER A 255 9.99 0.96 22.91
N HIS A 256 10.18 -0.29 22.46
CA HIS A 256 9.49 -1.49 22.94
C HIS A 256 7.96 -1.38 22.94
N ARG A 257 7.40 -0.50 22.09
CA ARG A 257 5.96 -0.30 21.97
C ARG A 257 5.32 -1.31 21.03
N HIS A 258 6.07 -1.86 20.09
CA HIS A 258 5.61 -2.83 19.12
C HIS A 258 6.31 -4.18 19.29
N SER A 259 5.67 -5.25 18.85
CA SER A 259 6.21 -6.60 18.91
C SER A 259 5.56 -7.50 17.85
N LEU A 260 6.28 -8.53 17.45
CA LEU A 260 5.71 -9.57 16.59
C LEU A 260 4.70 -10.43 17.36
N ASN A 261 3.56 -10.75 16.73
CA ASN A 261 2.70 -11.81 17.19
C ASN A 261 3.46 -13.14 17.20
N VAL A 262 3.22 -13.98 18.17
CA VAL A 262 3.88 -15.29 18.28
C VAL A 262 3.48 -16.25 17.16
N SER A 263 2.33 -16.04 16.53
CA SER A 263 1.82 -16.84 15.41
C SER A 263 1.72 -15.99 14.14
N TYR A 264 2.46 -16.39 13.11
CA TYR A 264 2.39 -15.75 11.79
C TYR A 264 0.98 -15.84 11.17
N GLU A 265 0.31 -17.01 11.30
CA GLU A 265 -1.05 -17.20 10.78
C GLU A 265 -2.05 -16.26 11.48
N LYS A 266 -1.91 -16.11 12.80
CA LYS A 266 -2.85 -15.30 13.59
C LYS A 266 -2.86 -13.84 13.18
N VAL A 267 -1.74 -13.28 12.70
CA VAL A 267 -1.68 -11.91 12.17
C VAL A 267 -2.74 -11.70 11.08
N PHE A 268 -2.79 -12.57 10.10
CA PHE A 268 -3.71 -12.45 8.95
C PHE A 268 -5.13 -12.92 9.30
N LYS A 269 -5.24 -13.92 10.17
CA LYS A 269 -6.52 -14.39 10.64
C LYS A 269 -7.24 -13.31 11.43
N ASN A 270 -6.55 -12.58 12.32
CA ASN A 270 -7.10 -11.44 13.04
C ASN A 270 -7.68 -10.40 12.08
N VAL A 271 -6.96 -10.05 11.01
CA VAL A 271 -7.45 -9.10 10.00
C VAL A 271 -8.71 -9.62 9.29
N CYS A 272 -8.76 -10.92 8.94
CA CYS A 272 -9.96 -11.53 8.37
C CYS A 272 -11.15 -11.56 9.35
N GLU A 273 -10.88 -11.68 10.64
CA GLU A 273 -11.87 -11.68 11.72
C GLU A 273 -12.21 -10.26 12.22
N SER A 274 -11.66 -9.21 11.60
CA SER A 274 -11.79 -7.80 12.02
C SER A 274 -11.30 -7.55 13.46
N VAL A 275 -10.26 -8.27 13.88
CA VAL A 275 -9.59 -8.09 15.17
C VAL A 275 -8.35 -7.22 14.98
N MET A 276 -8.36 -6.02 15.51
CA MET A 276 -7.23 -5.10 15.47
C MET A 276 -6.13 -5.50 16.45
N GLU A 277 -4.91 -5.60 15.97
CA GLU A 277 -3.73 -5.89 16.79
C GLU A 277 -2.58 -4.92 16.45
N PRO A 278 -2.63 -3.68 16.96
CA PRO A 278 -1.68 -2.63 16.60
C PRO A 278 -0.24 -2.87 17.10
N SER A 279 -0.01 -3.91 17.92
CA SER A 279 1.34 -4.30 18.32
C SER A 279 2.18 -4.78 17.13
N GLU A 280 1.59 -5.53 16.20
CA GLU A 280 2.25 -5.95 14.96
C GLU A 280 1.66 -5.29 13.71
N VAL A 281 0.34 -5.28 13.53
CA VAL A 281 -0.31 -4.60 12.41
C VAL A 281 -0.41 -3.11 12.73
N MET A 282 0.66 -2.37 12.42
CA MET A 282 0.85 -1.00 12.86
C MET A 282 -0.08 -0.01 12.17
N TYR A 283 -0.46 -0.31 10.92
CA TYR A 283 -1.45 0.45 10.17
C TYR A 283 -2.09 -0.39 9.07
N GLU A 284 -3.41 -0.26 8.94
CA GLU A 284 -4.20 -0.92 7.90
C GLU A 284 -5.24 0.04 7.32
N VAL A 285 -5.50 -0.07 6.02
CA VAL A 285 -6.61 0.61 5.36
C VAL A 285 -7.87 -0.18 5.66
N GLN A 286 -8.83 0.47 6.30
CA GLN A 286 -10.06 -0.15 6.75
C GLN A 286 -11.11 -0.16 5.64
N PHE A 287 -11.85 -1.28 5.58
CA PHE A 287 -12.99 -1.46 4.69
C PHE A 287 -14.22 -1.81 5.51
N TYR A 288 -15.34 -1.18 5.18
CA TYR A 288 -16.61 -1.44 5.83
C TYR A 288 -17.73 -1.43 4.80
N ASN A 289 -18.37 -2.58 4.61
CA ASN A 289 -19.40 -2.77 3.61
C ASN A 289 -20.65 -3.43 4.23
N PRO A 290 -21.40 -2.71 5.08
CA PRO A 290 -22.53 -3.27 5.83
C PRO A 290 -23.70 -3.68 4.93
N SER A 291 -23.89 -3.00 3.79
CA SER A 291 -25.01 -3.20 2.86
C SER A 291 -24.68 -4.15 1.69
N GLY A 292 -23.42 -4.55 1.52
CA GLY A 292 -22.96 -5.27 0.34
C GLY A 292 -22.77 -4.37 -0.89
N GLU A 293 -22.89 -3.05 -0.74
CA GLU A 293 -22.58 -2.08 -1.79
C GLU A 293 -21.07 -2.02 -2.05
N ASN A 294 -20.68 -1.62 -3.26
CA ASN A 294 -19.35 -1.91 -3.75
C ASN A 294 -18.27 -0.86 -3.48
N ASP A 295 -18.61 0.33 -2.95
CA ASP A 295 -17.70 1.47 -3.06
C ASP A 295 -16.57 1.48 -2.02
N HIS A 296 -16.78 0.94 -0.82
CA HIS A 296 -15.80 0.85 0.26
C HIS A 296 -15.50 -0.59 0.67
N SER A 297 -15.43 -1.50 -0.30
CA SER A 297 -15.16 -2.90 -0.09
C SER A 297 -13.83 -3.33 -0.69
N SER A 298 -13.22 -4.35 -0.09
CA SER A 298 -11.99 -4.97 -0.55
C SER A 298 -12.27 -6.27 -1.29
N LYS A 299 -11.46 -6.57 -2.31
CA LYS A 299 -11.41 -7.88 -2.95
C LYS A 299 -10.26 -8.75 -2.46
N ILE A 300 -9.55 -8.36 -1.42
CA ILE A 300 -8.36 -9.08 -0.98
C ILE A 300 -8.66 -10.54 -0.63
N GLY A 301 -9.71 -10.82 0.11
CA GLY A 301 -10.12 -12.18 0.46
C GLY A 301 -10.79 -12.97 -0.67
N SER A 302 -11.02 -12.37 -1.84
CA SER A 302 -11.47 -13.04 -3.05
C SER A 302 -10.36 -13.22 -4.08
N TYR A 303 -9.62 -12.14 -4.35
CA TYR A 303 -8.56 -12.13 -5.36
C TYR A 303 -7.26 -12.76 -4.86
N ASN A 304 -6.87 -12.45 -3.63
CA ASN A 304 -5.60 -12.82 -3.02
C ASN A 304 -5.79 -13.94 -1.97
N SER A 305 -6.56 -14.96 -2.33
CA SER A 305 -7.01 -16.04 -1.45
C SER A 305 -7.11 -17.38 -2.16
N PRO A 306 -7.27 -18.52 -1.43
CA PRO A 306 -7.61 -19.80 -2.00
C PRO A 306 -8.87 -19.74 -2.87
N GLU A 307 -8.94 -20.60 -3.89
CA GLU A 307 -10.15 -20.78 -4.67
C GLU A 307 -11.24 -21.43 -3.83
N ILE A 308 -12.41 -20.78 -3.73
CA ILE A 308 -13.58 -21.30 -3.02
C ILE A 308 -14.76 -21.30 -4.00
N ASN A 309 -15.42 -22.45 -4.11
CA ASN A 309 -16.59 -22.60 -4.98
C ASN A 309 -17.70 -21.63 -4.54
N ARG A 310 -18.35 -20.98 -5.49
CA ARG A 310 -19.41 -19.99 -5.21
C ARG A 310 -20.60 -20.53 -4.41
N ASN A 311 -20.82 -21.85 -4.43
CA ASN A 311 -21.88 -22.53 -3.69
C ASN A 311 -21.44 -23.01 -2.30
N SER A 312 -20.18 -22.77 -1.92
CA SER A 312 -19.69 -22.97 -0.55
C SER A 312 -20.40 -22.04 0.43
N SER A 313 -20.55 -22.47 1.68
CA SER A 313 -21.10 -21.62 2.74
C SER A 313 -20.26 -20.37 3.01
N TYR A 314 -18.99 -20.40 2.61
CA TYR A 314 -18.07 -19.26 2.72
C TYR A 314 -18.25 -18.22 1.61
N GLY A 315 -18.96 -18.53 0.51
CA GLY A 315 -19.08 -17.70 -0.69
C GLY A 315 -17.90 -17.86 -1.65
N LEU A 316 -17.83 -17.00 -2.69
CA LEU A 316 -16.85 -17.12 -3.76
C LEU A 316 -15.46 -16.62 -3.35
N GLY A 317 -14.45 -17.48 -3.41
CA GLY A 317 -13.05 -17.11 -3.52
C GLY A 317 -12.62 -17.21 -4.99
N ASN A 318 -12.47 -16.07 -5.68
CA ASN A 318 -12.14 -16.05 -7.11
C ASN A 318 -10.72 -16.56 -7.35
N SER A 319 -9.83 -16.34 -6.40
CA SER A 319 -8.40 -16.71 -6.52
C SER A 319 -7.81 -16.17 -7.83
N PHE A 320 -8.00 -14.87 -8.06
CA PHE A 320 -7.56 -14.19 -9.26
C PHE A 320 -6.03 -14.11 -9.36
N ILE A 321 -5.38 -13.93 -8.21
CA ILE A 321 -3.94 -13.99 -8.05
C ILE A 321 -3.55 -15.42 -7.69
N LYS A 322 -2.54 -15.94 -8.38
CA LYS A 322 -1.97 -17.27 -8.18
C LYS A 322 -0.52 -17.14 -7.72
N THR A 323 -0.03 -18.13 -6.97
CA THR A 323 1.39 -18.19 -6.64
C THR A 323 2.17 -18.81 -7.79
N THR A 324 3.45 -18.46 -7.90
CA THR A 324 4.35 -19.18 -8.80
C THR A 324 4.77 -20.51 -8.19
N HIS A 325 5.21 -21.45 -9.02
CA HIS A 325 5.78 -22.72 -8.57
C HIS A 325 6.95 -22.49 -7.60
N PHE A 326 7.80 -21.52 -7.93
CA PHE A 326 9.05 -21.25 -7.21
C PHE A 326 8.87 -20.46 -5.92
N ALA A 327 7.75 -19.76 -5.74
CA ALA A 327 7.44 -19.06 -4.48
C ALA A 327 7.42 -20.03 -3.28
N TYR A 328 6.97 -21.28 -3.50
CA TYR A 328 6.97 -22.31 -2.48
C TYR A 328 8.40 -22.73 -2.08
N ASP A 329 9.34 -22.71 -3.03
CA ASP A 329 10.72 -23.13 -2.84
C ASP A 329 11.61 -22.07 -2.16
N PHE A 330 11.09 -20.85 -1.97
CA PHE A 330 11.76 -19.86 -1.12
C PHE A 330 11.80 -20.29 0.35
N TYR A 331 10.84 -21.13 0.81
CA TYR A 331 10.74 -21.52 2.21
C TYR A 331 11.62 -22.73 2.51
N GLU A 332 12.41 -22.63 3.56
CA GLU A 332 13.24 -23.73 4.07
C GLU A 332 12.39 -24.80 4.77
N ALA A 333 12.96 -25.97 4.95
CA ALA A 333 12.32 -27.03 5.73
C ALA A 333 12.09 -26.55 7.18
N GLY A 334 10.86 -26.69 7.67
CA GLY A 334 10.49 -26.25 9.02
C GLY A 334 9.99 -24.81 9.11
N ASP A 335 10.07 -24.00 8.04
CA ASP A 335 9.47 -22.66 7.98
C ASP A 335 7.94 -22.77 7.86
N ILE A 336 7.25 -22.56 8.98
CA ILE A 336 5.79 -22.72 9.09
C ILE A 336 5.01 -21.60 8.38
N ARG A 337 5.67 -20.53 7.95
CA ARG A 337 5.02 -19.44 7.19
C ARG A 337 4.52 -19.92 5.85
N ARG A 338 5.15 -20.94 5.27
CA ARG A 338 4.81 -21.49 3.96
C ARG A 338 3.35 -21.89 3.87
N GLU A 339 2.84 -22.65 4.85
CA GLU A 339 1.47 -23.16 4.87
C GLU A 339 0.42 -22.04 5.09
N THR A 340 0.84 -20.94 5.71
CA THR A 340 0.01 -19.75 5.84
C THR A 340 0.03 -18.92 4.56
N ALA A 341 1.22 -18.69 4.02
CA ALA A 341 1.41 -17.78 2.89
C ALA A 341 0.90 -18.37 1.56
N ILE A 342 1.02 -19.69 1.38
CA ILE A 342 0.66 -20.37 0.15
C ILE A 342 -0.42 -21.41 0.42
N ALA A 343 -1.60 -21.21 -0.18
CA ALA A 343 -2.67 -22.18 -0.16
C ALA A 343 -2.47 -23.20 -1.30
N THR A 344 -2.10 -24.42 -0.93
CA THR A 344 -1.94 -25.57 -1.85
C THR A 344 -3.23 -26.33 -2.06
N PHE A 345 -4.36 -25.72 -1.73
CA PHE A 345 -5.70 -26.31 -1.75
C PHE A 345 -6.74 -25.36 -2.32
N LYS A 346 -7.92 -25.92 -2.61
CA LYS A 346 -9.16 -25.20 -2.91
C LYS A 346 -10.30 -25.74 -2.07
N ILE A 347 -11.41 -25.03 -1.99
CA ILE A 347 -12.61 -25.43 -1.24
C ILE A 347 -13.76 -25.67 -2.24
N ASP A 348 -14.39 -26.85 -2.17
CA ASP A 348 -15.49 -27.22 -3.06
C ASP A 348 -16.86 -26.67 -2.60
N ALA A 349 -17.93 -27.03 -3.31
CA ALA A 349 -19.29 -26.58 -3.01
C ALA A 349 -19.87 -27.14 -1.70
N ASN A 350 -19.24 -28.15 -1.10
CA ASN A 350 -19.63 -28.78 0.16
C ASN A 350 -18.67 -28.41 1.30
N ASP A 351 -17.91 -27.32 1.15
CA ASP A 351 -16.92 -26.81 2.11
C ASP A 351 -15.73 -27.76 2.35
N LYS A 352 -15.54 -28.74 1.47
CA LYS A 352 -14.43 -29.67 1.58
C LYS A 352 -13.17 -29.10 0.99
N VAL A 353 -12.07 -29.21 1.74
CA VAL A 353 -10.73 -28.89 1.28
C VAL A 353 -10.25 -29.96 0.31
N ILE A 354 -9.80 -29.53 -0.87
CA ILE A 354 -9.26 -30.38 -1.94
C ILE A 354 -7.82 -29.94 -2.21
N GLU A 355 -6.87 -30.81 -1.91
CA GLU A 355 -5.45 -30.55 -2.17
C GLU A 355 -5.15 -30.46 -3.67
N ILE A 356 -4.28 -29.54 -4.05
CA ILE A 356 -3.82 -29.33 -5.42
C ILE A 356 -2.41 -29.90 -5.54
N PRO A 357 -2.17 -30.87 -6.43
CA PRO A 357 -0.86 -31.52 -6.55
C PRO A 357 0.21 -30.54 -7.07
N ARG A 358 1.48 -30.79 -6.71
CA ARG A 358 2.60 -29.90 -7.02
C ARG A 358 2.79 -29.60 -8.51
N ASN A 359 2.55 -30.55 -9.39
CA ASN A 359 2.62 -30.33 -10.84
C ASN A 359 1.50 -29.41 -11.39
N GLU A 360 0.50 -29.08 -10.56
CA GLU A 360 -0.54 -28.05 -10.82
C GLU A 360 -0.37 -26.80 -9.97
N SER A 361 0.82 -26.58 -9.40
CA SER A 361 1.14 -25.46 -8.50
C SER A 361 0.86 -24.09 -9.10
N TYR A 362 0.79 -23.96 -10.42
CA TYR A 362 0.37 -22.72 -11.09
C TYR A 362 -1.09 -22.32 -10.74
N THR A 363 -1.84 -23.21 -10.10
CA THR A 363 -3.20 -22.93 -9.59
C THR A 363 -3.22 -22.69 -8.08
N TRP A 364 -2.10 -22.86 -7.37
CA TRP A 364 -1.98 -22.49 -5.98
C TRP A 364 -2.23 -20.99 -5.81
N ALA A 365 -2.56 -20.57 -4.61
CA ALA A 365 -2.98 -19.20 -4.36
C ALA A 365 -2.31 -18.61 -3.12
N PRO A 366 -2.27 -17.28 -2.99
CA PRO A 366 -1.97 -16.65 -1.71
C PRO A 366 -2.90 -17.17 -0.61
N GLY A 367 -2.36 -17.37 0.59
CA GLY A 367 -3.09 -17.96 1.71
C GLY A 367 -3.22 -17.08 2.95
N LYS A 368 -2.71 -15.84 2.89
CA LYS A 368 -2.73 -14.91 4.03
C LYS A 368 -4.13 -14.37 4.32
N TRP A 369 -4.93 -14.12 3.29
CA TRP A 369 -6.29 -13.62 3.43
C TRP A 369 -7.26 -14.69 2.95
N ARG A 370 -7.91 -15.36 3.89
CA ARG A 370 -8.81 -16.48 3.58
C ARG A 370 -10.24 -16.11 3.87
N ARG A 371 -11.07 -16.12 2.85
CA ARG A 371 -12.49 -15.86 3.01
C ARG A 371 -13.16 -16.79 4.04
N ASN A 372 -12.72 -18.04 4.14
CA ASN A 372 -13.21 -18.99 5.12
C ASN A 372 -12.74 -18.71 6.57
N TRP A 373 -11.97 -17.65 6.80
CA TRP A 373 -11.67 -17.12 8.13
C TRP A 373 -12.62 -15.99 8.55
N ILE A 374 -13.41 -15.43 7.62
CA ILE A 374 -14.38 -14.37 7.93
C ILE A 374 -15.53 -14.98 8.74
N PRO A 375 -15.87 -14.43 9.92
CA PRO A 375 -16.99 -14.89 10.72
C PRO A 375 -18.34 -14.67 10.03
N GLY A 376 -19.22 -15.67 10.12
CA GLY A 376 -20.59 -15.58 9.63
C GLY A 376 -20.76 -15.76 8.10
N PRO A 377 -22.00 -15.65 7.60
CA PRO A 377 -22.29 -15.82 6.19
C PRO A 377 -21.76 -14.65 5.38
N PRO A 378 -21.37 -14.87 4.11
CA PRO A 378 -20.90 -13.81 3.24
C PRO A 378 -22.02 -12.78 2.98
N LYS A 379 -21.69 -11.49 3.14
CA LYS A 379 -22.60 -10.37 2.83
C LYS A 379 -22.71 -10.11 1.34
N ASP A 380 -21.62 -10.36 0.62
CA ASP A 380 -21.52 -10.21 -0.84
C ASP A 380 -20.72 -11.35 -1.45
N LEU A 381 -20.87 -11.57 -2.76
CA LEU A 381 -20.21 -12.66 -3.46
C LEU A 381 -18.69 -12.52 -3.51
N GLU A 382 -18.17 -11.32 -3.77
CA GLU A 382 -16.73 -11.08 -3.95
C GLU A 382 -16.18 -9.93 -3.08
N ASN A 383 -17.04 -9.01 -2.62
CA ASN A 383 -16.65 -7.84 -1.87
C ASN A 383 -16.71 -8.11 -0.36
N MET A 384 -15.75 -7.63 0.38
CA MET A 384 -15.54 -7.97 1.80
C MET A 384 -15.07 -6.79 2.61
N ASP A 385 -15.14 -6.95 3.93
CA ASP A 385 -14.67 -6.00 4.94
C ASP A 385 -13.23 -6.32 5.41
N ILE A 386 -12.46 -7.11 4.65
CA ILE A 386 -11.07 -7.43 5.02
C ILE A 386 -10.18 -6.22 4.75
N ASN A 387 -9.50 -5.75 5.77
CA ASN A 387 -8.59 -4.62 5.70
C ASN A 387 -7.31 -4.94 4.91
N PHE A 388 -6.70 -3.92 4.31
CA PHE A 388 -5.41 -4.02 3.64
C PHE A 388 -4.32 -3.59 4.63
N ILE A 389 -3.41 -4.49 4.96
CA ILE A 389 -2.26 -4.19 5.83
C ILE A 389 -1.30 -3.28 5.08
N LEU A 390 -1.12 -2.06 5.57
CA LEU A 390 -0.19 -1.10 4.99
C LEU A 390 1.19 -1.17 5.62
N LEU A 391 1.27 -1.45 6.92
CA LEU A 391 2.54 -1.56 7.65
C LEU A 391 2.44 -2.59 8.77
N ARG A 392 3.44 -3.49 8.83
CA ARG A 392 3.65 -4.43 9.95
C ARG A 392 5.00 -4.21 10.62
N TYR A 393 5.10 -4.55 11.90
CA TYR A 393 6.34 -4.44 12.66
C TYR A 393 7.48 -5.30 12.09
N SER A 394 7.17 -6.44 11.49
CA SER A 394 8.19 -7.27 10.80
C SER A 394 8.87 -6.51 9.64
N ASP A 395 8.17 -5.65 8.91
CA ASP A 395 8.79 -4.82 7.88
C ASP A 395 9.76 -3.80 8.49
N VAL A 396 9.42 -3.20 9.65
CA VAL A 396 10.34 -2.30 10.39
C VAL A 396 11.63 -3.01 10.77
N LEU A 397 11.54 -4.25 11.27
CA LEU A 397 12.71 -5.05 11.63
C LEU A 397 13.61 -5.32 10.41
N LEU A 398 13.01 -5.69 9.27
CA LEU A 398 13.74 -5.95 8.03
C LEU A 398 14.29 -4.67 7.39
N MET A 399 13.57 -3.54 7.47
CA MET A 399 14.08 -2.22 7.04
C MET A 399 15.30 -1.79 7.86
N TYR A 400 15.30 -2.05 9.18
CA TYR A 400 16.45 -1.77 10.02
C TYR A 400 17.69 -2.57 9.58
N ALA A 401 17.53 -3.89 9.44
CA ALA A 401 18.62 -4.77 9.02
C ALA A 401 19.20 -4.37 7.65
N GLU A 402 18.32 -3.98 6.69
CA GLU A 402 18.74 -3.49 5.40
C GLU A 402 19.55 -2.18 5.54
N ALA A 403 19.02 -1.23 6.30
CA ALA A 403 19.64 0.09 6.43
C ALA A 403 21.00 0.03 7.13
N VAL A 404 21.12 -0.76 8.19
CA VAL A 404 22.41 -0.99 8.87
C VAL A 404 23.43 -1.58 7.91
N ASN A 405 23.04 -2.59 7.15
CA ASN A 405 23.91 -3.22 6.17
C ASN A 405 24.37 -2.24 5.07
N GLU A 406 23.47 -1.38 4.59
CA GLU A 406 23.81 -0.39 3.56
C GLU A 406 24.74 0.71 4.08
N VAL A 407 24.55 1.15 5.32
CA VAL A 407 25.34 2.25 5.94
C VAL A 407 26.68 1.76 6.47
N ASP A 408 26.68 0.64 7.21
CA ASP A 408 27.85 0.18 7.97
C ASP A 408 28.63 -0.93 7.21
N GLY A 409 28.06 -1.47 6.11
CA GLY A 409 28.64 -2.55 5.33
C GLY A 409 28.53 -3.94 5.96
N GLN A 410 27.88 -4.03 7.13
CA GLN A 410 27.65 -5.25 7.90
C GLN A 410 26.50 -5.04 8.89
N LEU A 411 25.94 -6.11 9.45
CA LEU A 411 24.97 -6.02 10.53
C LEU A 411 25.65 -5.69 11.86
N ASP A 412 24.97 -4.86 12.67
CA ASP A 412 25.23 -4.74 14.11
C ASP A 412 24.39 -5.76 14.90
N GLN A 413 24.55 -5.78 16.23
CA GLN A 413 23.82 -6.73 17.08
C GLN A 413 22.30 -6.52 17.00
N LEU A 414 21.81 -5.28 16.92
CA LEU A 414 20.39 -5.00 16.80
C LEU A 414 19.84 -5.52 15.45
N GLY A 415 20.62 -5.41 14.37
CA GLY A 415 20.26 -5.97 13.06
C GLY A 415 20.13 -7.50 13.10
N ILE A 416 21.07 -8.18 13.76
CA ILE A 416 21.00 -9.63 14.00
C ILE A 416 19.77 -9.99 14.84
N ASP A 417 19.49 -9.23 15.90
CA ASP A 417 18.32 -9.45 16.76
C ASP A 417 16.99 -9.26 15.99
N CYS A 418 16.94 -8.30 15.08
CA CYS A 418 15.81 -8.08 14.18
C CYS A 418 15.58 -9.30 13.26
N LEU A 419 16.63 -9.81 12.61
CA LEU A 419 16.51 -11.00 11.76
C LEU A 419 16.11 -12.22 12.60
N ASN A 420 16.67 -12.39 13.78
CA ASN A 420 16.36 -13.51 14.67
C ASN A 420 14.92 -13.48 15.20
N GLN A 421 14.35 -12.32 15.48
CA GLN A 421 12.93 -12.22 15.86
C GLN A 421 12.02 -12.77 14.75
N VAL A 422 12.25 -12.34 13.50
CA VAL A 422 11.48 -12.83 12.35
C VAL A 422 11.70 -14.32 12.14
N ARG A 423 12.95 -14.78 12.20
CA ARG A 423 13.33 -16.19 12.02
C ARG A 423 12.73 -17.09 13.09
N ARG A 424 12.83 -16.73 14.37
CA ARG A 424 12.25 -17.53 15.47
C ARG A 424 10.76 -17.75 15.25
N ARG A 425 10.01 -16.70 14.92
CA ARG A 425 8.60 -16.85 14.59
C ARG A 425 8.37 -17.76 13.37
N ALA A 426 9.19 -17.64 12.35
CA ALA A 426 9.11 -18.46 11.15
C ALA A 426 9.25 -19.97 11.44
N TYR A 427 9.97 -20.32 12.49
CA TYR A 427 10.14 -21.70 12.96
C TYR A 427 9.26 -22.07 14.16
N GLY A 428 8.26 -21.25 14.48
CA GLY A 428 7.28 -21.53 15.54
C GLY A 428 7.75 -21.25 16.96
N TYR A 429 8.86 -20.52 17.12
CA TYR A 429 9.37 -20.13 18.43
C TYR A 429 8.92 -18.72 18.83
N ALA A 430 8.99 -18.42 20.12
CA ALA A 430 8.72 -17.09 20.64
C ALA A 430 9.72 -16.06 20.07
N PRO A 431 9.29 -14.97 19.41
CA PRO A 431 10.19 -14.05 18.71
C PRO A 431 11.26 -13.43 19.61
N ASN A 432 10.91 -13.12 20.87
CA ASN A 432 11.78 -12.42 21.81
C ASN A 432 12.62 -13.34 22.70
N THR A 433 12.58 -14.66 22.48
CA THR A 433 13.34 -15.63 23.28
C THR A 433 14.46 -16.22 22.44
N ALA A 434 15.71 -15.96 22.81
CA ALA A 434 16.86 -16.47 22.08
C ALA A 434 16.83 -18.01 21.96
N ASN A 435 17.22 -18.51 20.79
CA ASN A 435 17.27 -19.94 20.48
C ASN A 435 18.52 -20.24 19.67
N SER A 436 19.54 -20.77 20.36
CA SER A 436 20.85 -21.04 19.76
C SER A 436 20.85 -22.10 18.65
N GLU A 437 19.75 -22.85 18.46
CA GLU A 437 19.66 -23.87 17.41
C GLU A 437 19.32 -23.23 16.03
N ILE A 438 18.69 -22.05 16.04
CA ILE A 438 18.23 -21.41 14.81
C ILE A 438 18.70 -19.96 14.64
N ASP A 439 19.16 -19.33 15.75
CA ASP A 439 19.54 -17.92 15.71
C ASP A 439 20.82 -17.71 14.90
N PHE A 440 20.83 -16.68 14.10
CA PHE A 440 22.01 -16.16 13.43
C PHE A 440 22.92 -15.42 14.41
N THR A 441 24.20 -15.43 14.07
CA THR A 441 25.25 -14.59 14.63
C THR A 441 25.80 -13.67 13.54
N ILE A 442 26.60 -12.68 13.91
CA ILE A 442 27.28 -11.80 12.94
C ILE A 442 28.15 -12.61 11.96
N ALA A 443 28.74 -13.73 12.43
CA ALA A 443 29.61 -14.58 11.61
C ALA A 443 28.87 -15.30 10.45
N ASP A 444 27.54 -15.42 10.52
CA ASP A 444 26.76 -16.02 9.45
C ASP A 444 26.62 -15.07 8.24
N PHE A 445 26.96 -13.81 8.43
CA PHE A 445 26.92 -12.77 7.38
C PHE A 445 28.32 -12.14 7.21
N PRO A 446 29.22 -12.81 6.44
CA PRO A 446 30.61 -12.39 6.33
C PRO A 446 30.85 -11.08 5.60
N ASP A 447 29.89 -10.61 4.82
CA ASP A 447 29.98 -9.38 4.03
C ASP A 447 28.61 -8.76 3.75
N GLN A 448 28.62 -7.54 3.24
CA GLN A 448 27.40 -6.78 2.87
C GLN A 448 26.52 -7.53 1.86
N LYS A 449 27.15 -8.27 0.93
CA LYS A 449 26.41 -9.00 -0.10
C LYS A 449 25.60 -10.15 0.50
N SER A 450 26.16 -10.89 1.44
CA SER A 450 25.47 -12.01 2.10
C SER A 450 24.19 -11.56 2.83
N VAL A 451 24.21 -10.37 3.44
CA VAL A 451 23.02 -9.77 4.05
C VAL A 451 21.99 -9.38 2.98
N ARG A 452 22.42 -8.75 1.88
CA ARG A 452 21.53 -8.39 0.76
C ARG A 452 20.86 -9.64 0.17
N ASP A 453 21.63 -10.71 -0.06
CA ASP A 453 21.11 -11.96 -0.61
C ASP A 453 20.10 -12.61 0.35
N TYR A 454 20.38 -12.58 1.66
CA TYR A 454 19.44 -13.05 2.66
C TYR A 454 18.14 -12.22 2.68
N LEU A 455 18.24 -10.90 2.75
CA LEU A 455 17.08 -10.00 2.78
C LEU A 455 16.25 -10.08 1.50
N PHE A 456 16.87 -10.31 0.35
CA PHE A 456 16.17 -10.53 -0.92
C PHE A 456 15.18 -11.70 -0.82
N VAL A 457 15.58 -12.79 -0.16
CA VAL A 457 14.73 -13.96 0.06
C VAL A 457 13.82 -13.80 1.27
N GLU A 458 14.33 -13.25 2.38
CA GLU A 458 13.57 -13.16 3.63
C GLU A 458 12.38 -12.19 3.50
N ARG A 459 12.56 -11.05 2.84
CA ARG A 459 11.43 -10.15 2.54
C ARG A 459 10.40 -10.83 1.62
N ALA A 460 10.83 -11.67 0.68
CA ALA A 460 9.94 -12.47 -0.15
C ALA A 460 9.14 -13.50 0.66
N ARG A 461 9.74 -14.14 1.69
CA ARG A 461 9.06 -15.08 2.59
C ARG A 461 8.07 -14.37 3.52
N GLU A 462 8.54 -13.32 4.16
CA GLU A 462 7.80 -12.62 5.22
C GLU A 462 6.66 -11.77 4.66
N LEU A 463 6.93 -11.01 3.60
CA LEU A 463 6.05 -9.96 3.07
C LEU A 463 5.38 -10.32 1.73
N CYS A 464 5.45 -11.59 1.30
CA CYS A 464 4.82 -12.02 0.05
C CYS A 464 3.33 -11.67 0.01
N PHE A 465 2.86 -11.28 -1.16
CA PHE A 465 1.46 -10.97 -1.45
C PHE A 465 0.86 -9.78 -0.67
N GLU A 466 1.70 -8.95 -0.05
CA GLU A 466 1.29 -7.74 0.68
C GLU A 466 1.54 -6.44 -0.09
N GLY A 467 1.84 -6.51 -1.38
CA GLY A 467 2.06 -5.33 -2.24
C GLY A 467 3.50 -4.80 -2.24
N PHE A 468 4.49 -5.63 -1.83
CA PHE A 468 5.88 -5.19 -1.66
C PHE A 468 6.84 -5.67 -2.75
N ARG A 469 6.67 -6.90 -3.26
CA ARG A 469 7.72 -7.59 -4.04
C ARG A 469 8.16 -6.82 -5.27
N ARG A 470 7.23 -6.38 -6.10
CA ARG A 470 7.55 -5.59 -7.31
C ARG A 470 8.37 -4.35 -6.98
N TYR A 471 7.96 -3.63 -5.94
CA TYR A 471 8.61 -2.39 -5.55
C TYR A 471 9.94 -2.60 -4.85
N ASP A 472 10.11 -3.67 -4.08
CA ASP A 472 11.42 -4.09 -3.56
C ASP A 472 12.38 -4.42 -4.71
N LEU A 473 11.91 -5.17 -5.72
CA LEU A 473 12.72 -5.49 -6.90
C LEU A 473 13.11 -4.25 -7.71
N ILE A 474 12.20 -3.26 -7.84
CA ILE A 474 12.49 -1.99 -8.53
C ILE A 474 13.55 -1.21 -7.75
N ARG A 475 13.34 -0.95 -6.44
CA ARG A 475 14.26 -0.15 -5.65
C ARG A 475 15.65 -0.77 -5.45
N TRP A 476 15.77 -2.08 -5.61
CA TRP A 476 17.04 -2.81 -5.66
C TRP A 476 17.65 -2.91 -7.06
N ASN A 477 16.97 -2.38 -8.09
CA ASN A 477 17.32 -2.54 -9.50
C ASN A 477 17.46 -4.02 -9.90
N LYS A 478 16.49 -4.83 -9.52
CA LYS A 478 16.48 -6.29 -9.67
C LYS A 478 15.26 -6.82 -10.44
N LEU A 479 14.30 -5.96 -10.82
CA LEU A 479 13.06 -6.46 -11.43
C LEU A 479 13.33 -7.20 -12.74
N ALA A 480 14.07 -6.60 -13.66
CA ALA A 480 14.39 -7.20 -14.96
C ALA A 480 15.16 -8.53 -14.79
N ASP A 481 16.25 -8.52 -14.00
CA ASP A 481 17.07 -9.71 -13.76
C ASP A 481 16.24 -10.85 -13.15
N THR A 482 15.34 -10.52 -12.21
CA THR A 482 14.48 -11.50 -11.52
C THR A 482 13.47 -12.12 -12.48
N LEU A 483 12.88 -11.33 -13.38
CA LEU A 483 11.93 -11.83 -14.38
C LEU A 483 12.62 -12.70 -15.43
N ASP A 484 13.84 -12.36 -15.86
CA ASP A 484 14.63 -13.17 -16.79
C ASP A 484 15.07 -14.51 -16.17
N ASP A 485 15.52 -14.50 -14.91
CA ASP A 485 15.85 -15.73 -14.17
C ASP A 485 14.61 -16.61 -13.98
N PHE A 486 13.46 -15.99 -13.64
CA PHE A 486 12.20 -16.71 -13.55
C PHE A 486 11.79 -17.36 -14.88
N ALA A 487 11.90 -16.62 -16.01
CA ALA A 487 11.59 -17.15 -17.35
C ALA A 487 12.44 -18.38 -17.67
N THR A 488 13.72 -18.32 -17.34
CA THR A 488 14.68 -19.42 -17.54
C THR A 488 14.28 -20.66 -16.73
N LYS A 489 14.01 -20.50 -15.45
CA LYS A 489 13.58 -21.59 -14.54
C LYS A 489 12.23 -22.14 -14.95
N PHE A 490 11.28 -21.29 -15.31
CA PHE A 490 9.95 -21.67 -15.78
C PHE A 490 10.03 -22.55 -17.04
N ASN A 491 10.78 -22.13 -18.05
CA ASN A 491 10.94 -22.87 -19.28
C ASN A 491 11.61 -24.24 -19.03
N ALA A 492 12.61 -24.32 -18.16
CA ALA A 492 13.25 -25.58 -17.79
C ALA A 492 12.27 -26.52 -17.09
N ALA A 493 11.51 -26.04 -16.09
CA ALA A 493 10.54 -26.86 -15.36
C ALA A 493 9.37 -27.36 -16.23
N VAL A 494 8.97 -26.59 -17.25
CA VAL A 494 8.00 -27.04 -18.24
C VAL A 494 8.60 -28.10 -19.18
N ALA A 495 9.85 -27.91 -19.61
CA ALA A 495 10.52 -28.83 -20.52
C ALA A 495 10.79 -30.21 -19.90
N ASP A 496 11.11 -30.26 -18.61
CA ASP A 496 11.37 -31.51 -17.88
C ASP A 496 10.09 -32.16 -17.28
N GLY A 497 8.92 -31.49 -17.42
CA GLY A 497 7.63 -31.97 -16.96
C GLY A 497 7.36 -31.77 -15.45
N THR A 498 8.22 -31.08 -14.72
CA THR A 498 8.02 -30.74 -13.30
C THR A 498 6.82 -29.82 -13.12
N LEU A 499 6.59 -28.92 -14.10
CA LEU A 499 5.49 -27.95 -14.09
C LEU A 499 4.65 -28.10 -15.36
N LYS A 500 3.32 -28.14 -15.23
CA LYS A 500 2.43 -27.99 -16.38
C LYS A 500 2.58 -26.57 -16.95
N SER A 501 2.65 -26.49 -18.28
CA SER A 501 2.73 -25.20 -18.97
C SER A 501 1.49 -24.34 -18.71
N TYR A 502 1.71 -23.07 -18.42
CA TYR A 502 0.68 -22.03 -18.38
C TYR A 502 1.25 -20.75 -19.01
N VAL A 503 0.41 -19.77 -19.28
CA VAL A 503 0.88 -18.51 -19.82
C VAL A 503 1.37 -17.64 -18.67
N TRP A 504 2.69 -17.40 -18.65
CA TRP A 504 3.29 -16.40 -17.78
C TRP A 504 3.51 -15.11 -18.60
N ALA A 505 2.64 -14.12 -18.33
CA ALA A 505 2.50 -12.97 -19.22
C ALA A 505 3.64 -11.95 -19.07
N ALA A 506 4.29 -11.85 -17.90
CA ALA A 506 5.43 -10.96 -17.71
C ALA A 506 6.56 -11.25 -18.73
N GLY A 507 6.87 -12.50 -18.97
CA GLY A 507 7.88 -12.88 -19.99
C GLY A 507 7.54 -12.45 -21.42
N LYS A 508 6.28 -12.09 -21.68
CA LYS A 508 5.83 -11.61 -22.99
C LYS A 508 5.75 -10.10 -23.08
N TYR A 509 5.33 -9.43 -22.02
CA TYR A 509 4.96 -8.02 -22.07
C TYR A 509 5.91 -7.10 -21.29
N PHE A 510 6.68 -7.63 -20.32
CA PHE A 510 7.61 -6.81 -19.57
C PHE A 510 8.70 -6.22 -20.49
N GLU A 511 8.96 -4.94 -20.33
CA GLU A 511 10.02 -4.20 -21.03
C GLU A 511 10.77 -3.34 -19.99
N ALA A 512 12.05 -3.63 -19.81
CA ALA A 512 12.93 -2.88 -18.91
C ALA A 512 13.10 -1.43 -19.37
N GLY A 513 13.17 -0.51 -18.43
CA GLY A 513 13.20 0.94 -18.69
C GLY A 513 11.86 1.50 -19.15
N LYS A 514 10.77 0.79 -18.89
CA LYS A 514 9.39 1.19 -19.14
C LYS A 514 8.47 0.79 -17.98
N HIS A 515 8.40 -0.51 -17.71
CA HIS A 515 7.39 -1.08 -16.82
C HIS A 515 7.76 -1.03 -15.33
N GLU A 516 8.87 -0.40 -15.00
CA GLU A 516 9.19 0.01 -13.62
C GLU A 516 8.31 1.18 -13.16
N LEU A 517 7.74 1.96 -14.10
CA LEU A 517 6.73 2.98 -13.83
C LEU A 517 5.46 2.72 -14.65
N TYR A 518 4.35 3.26 -14.19
CA TYR A 518 3.12 3.37 -14.97
C TYR A 518 3.14 4.59 -15.90
N PRO A 519 2.39 4.57 -17.01
CA PRO A 519 2.22 5.75 -17.84
C PRO A 519 1.44 6.84 -17.10
N ILE A 520 1.79 8.09 -17.33
CA ILE A 520 0.91 9.20 -16.98
C ILE A 520 -0.39 9.03 -17.77
N PRO A 521 -1.57 9.09 -17.14
CA PRO A 521 -2.83 8.89 -17.85
C PRO A 521 -3.00 9.84 -19.04
N ALA A 522 -3.39 9.30 -20.19
CA ALA A 522 -3.56 10.08 -21.42
C ALA A 522 -4.56 11.24 -21.25
N TYR A 523 -5.56 11.06 -20.39
CA TYR A 523 -6.51 12.11 -20.00
C TYR A 523 -5.77 13.31 -19.41
N GLU A 524 -4.90 13.11 -18.43
CA GLU A 524 -4.15 14.17 -17.74
C GLU A 524 -3.23 14.94 -18.70
N ILE A 525 -2.53 14.23 -19.59
CA ILE A 525 -1.68 14.86 -20.62
C ILE A 525 -2.53 15.77 -21.53
N ARG A 526 -3.72 15.33 -21.92
CA ARG A 526 -4.62 16.11 -22.74
C ARG A 526 -5.15 17.35 -22.03
N GLU A 527 -5.64 17.20 -20.77
CA GLU A 527 -6.21 18.33 -20.01
C GLU A 527 -5.15 19.38 -19.66
N THR A 528 -3.91 18.95 -19.44
CA THR A 528 -2.76 19.84 -19.22
C THR A 528 -2.19 20.42 -20.53
N LYS A 529 -2.83 20.17 -21.67
CA LYS A 529 -2.39 20.62 -23.01
C LYS A 529 -0.95 20.19 -23.34
N GLY A 530 -0.52 19.03 -22.84
CA GLY A 530 0.79 18.46 -23.08
C GLY A 530 1.92 19.04 -22.20
N SER A 531 1.60 19.82 -21.15
CA SER A 531 2.62 20.27 -20.19
C SER A 531 3.12 19.12 -19.30
N LEU A 532 2.30 18.08 -19.07
CA LEU A 532 2.75 16.81 -18.51
C LEU A 532 3.41 15.95 -19.57
N VAL A 533 4.68 15.62 -19.36
CA VAL A 533 5.46 14.73 -20.25
C VAL A 533 5.26 13.28 -19.81
N GLN A 534 5.15 12.37 -20.77
CA GLN A 534 4.94 10.94 -20.54
C GLN A 534 6.18 10.27 -19.92
N ASN A 535 6.01 9.14 -19.25
CA ASN A 535 7.08 8.26 -18.81
C ASN A 535 7.75 7.57 -20.00
N PRO A 536 9.03 7.15 -19.85
CA PRO A 536 9.79 6.55 -20.96
C PRO A 536 9.06 5.41 -21.65
N LYS A 537 9.17 5.35 -22.97
CA LYS A 537 8.66 4.31 -23.86
C LYS A 537 7.12 4.13 -23.91
N TYR A 538 6.34 5.06 -23.31
CA TYR A 538 4.88 5.08 -23.44
C TYR A 538 4.36 6.06 -24.48
#